data_097222bd81bba58e25b1bbdad9e314ee
#
_entry.id   097222bd81bba58e25b1bbdad9e314ee
#
_cell.length_a   1.000
_cell.length_b   1.000
_cell.length_c   1.000
_cell.angle_alpha   90.00
_cell.angle_beta   90.00
_cell.angle_gamma   90.00
#
_symmetry.space_group_name_H-M   'P 1'
#
loop_
_entity.id
_entity.type
_entity.pdbx_description
1 polymer ?
#
loop_
_entity_poly.entity_id
_entity_poly.type
_entity_poly.pdbx_seq_one_letter_code
_entity_poly.pdbx_strand_id
1 'polypeptide(L)'
;VNHNASLSAPPRHTLRIVLLGLAILAMASAAFVVRGPLMMSAPTCMAGRWHGCFDTFNGVVLMTLVALPLAALVVWLLARRRRAAGVISAWRMSLAEVGMVHGTMPFLWLTMMPGAGAGVVPARVSLVPLRDLVTMGTLGIVGNLLVFAALGFFAPMRFAALASVPRILALGAGCSVLVETAQYARVTCAGRADVGLLNAEGR
;
A
#
# COMPACT_ATOMS: atom_id res chain seq x y z
N VAL A 1 34.17 46.63 0.71
CA VAL A 1 34.07 45.65 1.81
C VAL A 1 33.15 44.53 1.33
N ASN A 2 33.76 43.46 0.78
CA ASN A 2 33.01 42.28 0.31
C ASN A 2 32.87 41.31 1.47
N HIS A 3 31.71 41.29 2.14
CA HIS A 3 31.32 40.24 3.06
C HIS A 3 30.67 39.07 2.25
N ASN A 4 31.48 38.25 1.60
CA ASN A 4 31.06 36.94 1.18
C ASN A 4 31.08 36.03 2.43
N ALA A 5 29.98 36.02 3.21
CA ALA A 5 29.73 34.98 4.17
C ALA A 5 29.51 33.68 3.40
N SER A 6 30.55 32.88 3.26
CA SER A 6 30.45 31.50 2.79
C SER A 6 29.62 30.73 3.79
N LEU A 7 28.35 30.45 3.45
CA LEU A 7 27.52 29.50 4.16
C LEU A 7 28.19 28.13 4.01
N SER A 8 29.05 27.78 4.98
CA SER A 8 29.65 26.44 5.05
C SER A 8 28.55 25.41 5.18
N ALA A 9 28.45 24.49 4.22
CA ALA A 9 27.51 23.38 4.26
C ALA A 9 27.69 22.59 5.57
N PRO A 10 26.63 22.23 6.27
CA PRO A 10 26.73 21.49 7.52
C PRO A 10 27.48 20.16 7.30
N PRO A 11 28.32 19.73 8.24
CA PRO A 11 29.07 18.48 8.12
C PRO A 11 28.10 17.32 7.90
N ARG A 12 28.44 16.43 6.99
CA ARG A 12 27.59 15.28 6.56
C ARG A 12 27.06 14.45 7.73
N HIS A 13 27.76 14.43 8.83
CA HIS A 13 27.36 13.75 10.08
C HIS A 13 26.17 14.45 10.75
N THR A 14 26.18 15.77 10.84
CA THR A 14 25.09 16.57 11.41
C THR A 14 23.80 16.40 10.59
N LEU A 15 23.92 16.43 9.26
CA LEU A 15 22.77 16.21 8.38
C LEU A 15 22.14 14.81 8.60
N ARG A 16 22.98 13.77 8.76
CA ARG A 16 22.47 12.40 9.05
C ARG A 16 21.75 12.32 10.38
N ILE A 17 22.28 12.94 11.44
CA ILE A 17 21.65 12.96 12.77
C ILE A 17 20.29 13.69 12.69
N VAL A 18 20.24 14.84 12.02
CA VAL A 18 18.99 15.61 11.83
C VAL A 18 17.95 14.79 11.05
N LEU A 19 18.35 14.14 9.95
CA LEU A 19 17.45 13.30 9.16
C LEU A 19 16.95 12.11 9.95
N LEU A 20 17.79 11.46 10.76
CA LEU A 20 17.38 10.37 11.64
C LEU A 20 16.41 10.86 12.72
N GLY A 21 16.68 12.00 13.34
CA GLY A 21 15.80 12.63 14.32
C GLY A 21 14.42 12.96 13.72
N LEU A 22 14.39 13.55 12.54
CA LEU A 22 13.14 13.83 11.82
C LEU A 22 12.38 12.56 11.43
N ALA A 23 13.08 11.51 11.01
CA ALA A 23 12.46 10.22 10.69
C ALA A 23 11.85 9.56 11.93
N ILE A 24 12.53 9.57 13.06
CA ILE A 24 12.01 9.06 14.34
C ILE A 24 10.80 9.87 14.79
N LEU A 25 10.86 11.19 14.72
CA LEU A 25 9.76 12.06 15.07
C LEU A 25 8.52 11.83 14.17
N ALA A 26 8.74 11.71 12.86
CA ALA A 26 7.67 11.41 11.91
C ALA A 26 7.03 10.04 12.19
N MET A 27 7.83 9.02 12.47
CA MET A 27 7.33 7.69 12.84
C MET A 27 6.55 7.70 14.15
N ALA A 28 7.05 8.39 15.18
CA ALA A 28 6.36 8.52 16.47
C ALA A 28 5.04 9.28 16.32
N SER A 29 5.01 10.35 15.53
CA SER A 29 3.80 11.13 15.23
C SER A 29 2.78 10.28 14.47
N ALA A 30 3.21 9.54 13.45
CA ALA A 30 2.36 8.61 12.71
C ALA A 30 1.77 7.52 13.61
N ALA A 31 2.59 6.89 14.46
CA ALA A 31 2.14 5.89 15.42
C ALA A 31 1.13 6.48 16.43
N PHE A 32 1.35 7.70 16.89
CA PHE A 32 0.42 8.39 17.79
C PHE A 32 -0.94 8.67 17.15
N VAL A 33 -0.96 9.13 15.89
CA VAL A 33 -2.20 9.42 15.14
C VAL A 33 -2.98 8.14 14.86
N VAL A 34 -2.28 7.07 14.47
CA VAL A 34 -2.91 5.80 14.06
C VAL A 34 -3.33 4.93 15.25
N ARG A 35 -2.79 5.19 16.46
CA ARG A 35 -3.05 4.36 17.66
C ARG A 35 -4.53 4.20 18.00
N GLY A 36 -5.33 5.28 17.90
CA GLY A 36 -6.75 5.25 18.25
C GLY A 36 -7.54 4.25 17.38
N PRO A 37 -7.57 4.42 16.07
CA PRO A 37 -8.20 3.48 15.14
C PRO A 37 -7.69 2.04 15.28
N LEU A 38 -6.38 1.84 15.49
CA LEU A 38 -5.80 0.51 15.66
C LEU A 38 -6.24 -0.17 16.97
N MET A 39 -6.28 0.59 18.05
CA MET A 39 -6.75 0.08 19.35
C MET A 39 -8.24 -0.27 19.33
N MET A 40 -9.05 0.41 18.53
CA MET A 40 -10.46 0.06 18.32
C MET A 40 -10.65 -1.21 17.49
N SER A 41 -9.72 -1.50 16.57
CA SER A 41 -9.80 -2.70 15.72
C SER A 41 -9.22 -3.95 16.38
N ALA A 42 -8.29 -3.81 17.33
CA ALA A 42 -7.66 -4.91 18.01
C ALA A 42 -8.66 -5.87 18.73
N PRO A 43 -9.66 -5.38 19.49
CA PRO A 43 -10.62 -6.27 20.14
C PRO A 43 -11.45 -7.10 19.18
N THR A 44 -11.90 -6.51 18.05
CA THR A 44 -12.69 -7.23 17.04
C THR A 44 -11.85 -8.29 16.33
N CYS A 45 -10.59 -8.00 16.08
CA CYS A 45 -9.62 -8.91 15.52
C CYS A 45 -9.32 -10.08 16.47
N MET A 46 -9.10 -9.79 17.76
CA MET A 46 -8.75 -10.79 18.79
C MET A 46 -9.94 -11.63 19.27
N ALA A 47 -11.17 -11.18 19.07
CA ALA A 47 -12.38 -11.93 19.44
C ALA A 47 -12.62 -13.20 18.59
N GLY A 48 -11.63 -13.66 17.82
CA GLY A 48 -11.67 -14.93 17.08
C GLY A 48 -12.51 -14.91 15.80
N ARG A 49 -13.06 -13.77 15.42
CA ARG A 49 -13.96 -13.67 14.26
C ARG A 49 -13.25 -13.26 12.98
N TRP A 50 -11.99 -13.15 12.90
CA TRP A 50 -11.17 -12.75 11.74
C TRP A 50 -11.78 -11.68 10.81
N HIS A 51 -13.10 -11.52 10.83
CA HIS A 51 -13.81 -10.37 10.30
C HIS A 51 -13.34 -9.14 11.07
N GLY A 52 -13.21 -8.02 10.46
CA GLY A 52 -12.62 -6.85 11.07
C GLY A 52 -11.09 -6.76 11.00
N CYS A 53 -10.37 -7.90 10.88
CA CYS A 53 -8.93 -7.91 10.64
C CYS A 53 -8.58 -7.73 9.16
N PHE A 54 -9.34 -8.39 8.28
CA PHE A 54 -9.02 -8.46 6.85
C PHE A 54 -10.03 -7.74 5.97
N ASP A 55 -11.17 -7.35 6.50
CA ASP A 55 -12.28 -6.70 5.79
C ASP A 55 -12.49 -5.23 6.19
N THR A 56 -11.71 -4.70 7.12
CA THR A 56 -11.73 -3.29 7.48
C THR A 56 -10.37 -2.63 7.22
N PHE A 57 -10.40 -1.34 6.88
CA PHE A 57 -9.17 -0.56 6.67
C PHE A 57 -8.25 -0.59 7.91
N ASN A 58 -8.82 -0.34 9.09
CA ASN A 58 -8.05 -0.31 10.34
C ASN A 58 -7.47 -1.69 10.69
N GLY A 59 -8.24 -2.76 10.45
CA GLY A 59 -7.78 -4.12 10.66
C GLY A 59 -6.61 -4.49 9.74
N VAL A 60 -6.72 -4.17 8.44
CA VAL A 60 -5.65 -4.40 7.47
C VAL A 60 -4.39 -3.60 7.83
N VAL A 61 -4.53 -2.33 8.24
CA VAL A 61 -3.39 -1.53 8.73
C VAL A 61 -2.76 -2.16 9.96
N LEU A 62 -3.57 -2.61 10.94
CA LEU A 62 -3.09 -3.29 12.13
C LEU A 62 -2.30 -4.57 11.77
N MET A 63 -2.86 -5.42 10.92
CA MET A 63 -2.21 -6.67 10.48
C MET A 63 -0.92 -6.40 9.70
N THR A 64 -0.90 -5.35 8.88
CA THR A 64 0.31 -4.91 8.16
C THR A 64 1.41 -4.50 9.14
N LEU A 65 1.07 -3.76 10.20
CA LEU A 65 2.03 -3.36 11.23
C LEU A 65 2.51 -4.56 12.06
N VAL A 66 1.62 -5.46 12.45
CA VAL A 66 1.99 -6.70 13.17
C VAL A 66 2.90 -7.59 12.33
N ALA A 67 2.75 -7.60 11.02
CA ALA A 67 3.58 -8.36 10.10
C ALA A 67 4.96 -7.70 9.80
N LEU A 68 5.20 -6.44 10.23
CA LEU A 68 6.48 -5.75 10.01
C LEU A 68 7.71 -6.51 10.51
N PRO A 69 7.73 -7.10 11.72
CA PRO A 69 8.89 -7.89 12.18
C PRO A 69 9.18 -9.06 11.26
N LEU A 70 8.15 -9.75 10.76
CA LEU A 70 8.30 -10.84 9.80
C LEU A 70 8.85 -10.33 8.46
N ALA A 71 8.33 -9.21 7.95
CA ALA A 71 8.84 -8.58 6.74
C ALA A 71 10.32 -8.18 6.91
N ALA A 72 10.70 -7.60 8.04
CA ALA A 72 12.08 -7.26 8.36
C ALA A 72 12.99 -8.51 8.40
N LEU A 73 12.52 -9.61 8.98
CA LEU A 73 13.23 -10.89 9.00
C LEU A 73 13.44 -11.41 7.57
N VAL A 74 12.41 -11.36 6.71
CA VAL A 74 12.51 -11.78 5.31
C VAL A 74 13.51 -10.91 4.54
N VAL A 75 13.48 -9.59 4.73
CA VAL A 75 14.49 -8.67 4.16
C VAL A 75 15.90 -9.10 4.58
N TRP A 76 16.10 -9.34 5.87
CA TRP A 76 17.40 -9.75 6.42
C TRP A 76 17.89 -11.06 5.82
N LEU A 77 17.04 -12.10 5.78
CA LEU A 77 17.36 -13.41 5.23
C LEU A 77 17.72 -13.32 3.73
N LEU A 78 16.92 -12.59 2.94
CA LEU A 78 17.19 -12.39 1.52
C LEU A 78 18.49 -11.60 1.29
N ALA A 79 18.69 -10.53 2.06
CA ALA A 79 19.92 -9.73 1.97
C ALA A 79 21.16 -10.56 2.35
N ARG A 80 21.05 -11.40 3.38
CA ARG A 80 22.14 -12.30 3.81
C ARG A 80 22.49 -13.32 2.69
N ARG A 81 21.48 -13.98 2.12
CA ARG A 81 21.67 -14.92 0.99
C ARG A 81 22.31 -14.24 -0.22
N ARG A 82 21.83 -13.06 -0.59
CA ARG A 82 22.36 -12.29 -1.72
C ARG A 82 23.79 -11.80 -1.48
N ARG A 83 24.12 -11.40 -0.25
CA ARG A 83 25.50 -11.07 0.12
C ARG A 83 26.43 -12.27 0.01
N ALA A 84 26.00 -13.43 0.48
CA ALA A 84 26.77 -14.67 0.33
C ALA A 84 27.00 -15.06 -1.14
N ALA A 85 26.07 -14.67 -2.03
CA ALA A 85 26.22 -14.83 -3.47
C ALA A 85 26.97 -13.67 -4.16
N GLY A 86 27.61 -12.75 -3.41
CA GLY A 86 28.42 -11.66 -3.94
C GLY A 86 27.65 -10.45 -4.49
N VAL A 87 26.32 -10.34 -4.22
CA VAL A 87 25.51 -9.23 -4.72
C VAL A 87 25.78 -7.96 -3.90
N ILE A 88 26.34 -6.91 -4.51
CA ILE A 88 26.74 -5.67 -3.86
C ILE A 88 25.53 -4.90 -3.31
N SER A 89 24.41 -4.87 -4.04
CA SER A 89 23.18 -4.14 -3.67
C SER A 89 22.15 -5.00 -2.92
N ALA A 90 22.60 -6.07 -2.25
CA ALA A 90 21.74 -7.07 -1.60
C ALA A 90 20.66 -6.50 -0.70
N TRP A 91 20.99 -5.54 0.17
CA TRP A 91 20.03 -4.90 1.08
C TRP A 91 18.98 -4.08 0.35
N ARG A 92 19.42 -3.24 -0.60
CA ARG A 92 18.52 -2.39 -1.37
C ARG A 92 17.50 -3.23 -2.17
N MET A 93 17.98 -4.28 -2.83
CA MET A 93 17.12 -5.17 -3.61
C MET A 93 16.13 -5.93 -2.73
N SER A 94 16.59 -6.47 -1.60
CA SER A 94 15.73 -7.22 -0.68
C SER A 94 14.68 -6.32 -0.02
N LEU A 95 15.07 -5.11 0.40
CA LEU A 95 14.16 -4.12 0.95
C LEU A 95 13.11 -3.69 -0.08
N ALA A 96 13.54 -3.44 -1.32
CA ALA A 96 12.63 -3.04 -2.39
C ALA A 96 11.60 -4.11 -2.72
N GLU A 97 11.99 -5.37 -2.83
CA GLU A 97 11.08 -6.46 -3.16
C GLU A 97 10.08 -6.73 -2.02
N VAL A 98 10.56 -6.87 -0.79
CA VAL A 98 9.68 -7.09 0.36
C VAL A 98 8.82 -5.87 0.63
N GLY A 99 9.37 -4.66 0.48
CA GLY A 99 8.64 -3.41 0.67
C GLY A 99 7.52 -3.22 -0.36
N MET A 100 7.74 -3.56 -1.62
CA MET A 100 6.67 -3.57 -2.63
C MET A 100 5.54 -4.53 -2.25
N VAL A 101 5.87 -5.77 -1.92
CA VAL A 101 4.85 -6.78 -1.58
C VAL A 101 4.13 -6.39 -0.30
N HIS A 102 4.87 -6.12 0.76
CA HIS A 102 4.31 -5.80 2.08
C HIS A 102 3.51 -4.50 2.09
N GLY A 103 3.94 -3.49 1.35
CA GLY A 103 3.25 -2.20 1.29
C GLY A 103 2.10 -2.14 0.28
N THR A 104 2.04 -3.04 -0.70
CA THR A 104 1.01 -3.01 -1.76
C THR A 104 -0.08 -4.05 -1.54
N MET A 105 0.29 -5.30 -1.20
CA MET A 105 -0.66 -6.41 -1.14
C MET A 105 -1.80 -6.23 -0.14
N PRO A 106 -1.60 -5.74 1.09
CA PRO A 106 -2.69 -5.56 2.05
C PRO A 106 -3.74 -4.57 1.56
N PHE A 107 -3.31 -3.47 0.96
CA PHE A 107 -4.22 -2.45 0.45
C PHE A 107 -4.87 -2.86 -0.87
N LEU A 108 -4.16 -3.57 -1.73
CA LEU A 108 -4.73 -4.19 -2.93
C LEU A 108 -5.82 -5.21 -2.55
N TRP A 109 -5.57 -6.03 -1.53
CA TRP A 109 -6.58 -6.93 -0.96
C TRP A 109 -7.85 -6.16 -0.57
N LEU A 110 -7.70 -5.07 0.18
CA LEU A 110 -8.81 -4.24 0.65
C LEU A 110 -9.59 -3.62 -0.53
N THR A 111 -8.90 -3.17 -1.58
CA THR A 111 -9.55 -2.61 -2.78
C THR A 111 -10.28 -3.67 -3.60
N MET A 112 -9.87 -4.93 -3.51
CA MET A 112 -10.52 -6.05 -4.17
C MET A 112 -11.74 -6.59 -3.40
N MET A 113 -11.97 -6.18 -2.15
CA MET A 113 -13.14 -6.62 -1.41
C MET A 113 -14.43 -6.02 -1.97
N PRO A 114 -15.50 -6.82 -2.10
CA PRO A 114 -16.80 -6.29 -2.48
C PRO A 114 -17.32 -5.35 -1.39
N GLY A 115 -17.66 -4.12 -1.76
CA GLY A 115 -18.33 -3.18 -0.84
C GLY A 115 -19.72 -3.68 -0.44
N ALA A 116 -20.30 -3.11 0.63
CA ALA A 116 -21.60 -3.49 1.18
C ALA A 116 -22.79 -3.40 0.18
N GLY A 117 -22.61 -2.75 -0.97
CA GLY A 117 -23.59 -2.66 -2.06
C GLY A 117 -23.24 -3.48 -3.31
N ALA A 118 -22.22 -4.34 -3.22
CA ALA A 118 -21.79 -5.13 -4.36
C ALA A 118 -22.90 -6.11 -4.80
N GLY A 119 -23.27 -6.06 -6.06
CA GLY A 119 -24.34 -6.87 -6.64
C GLY A 119 -25.73 -6.23 -6.63
N VAL A 120 -25.98 -5.17 -5.86
CA VAL A 120 -27.29 -4.48 -5.80
C VAL A 120 -27.41 -3.41 -6.89
N VAL A 121 -26.30 -2.83 -7.32
CA VAL A 121 -26.25 -1.79 -8.37
C VAL A 121 -25.46 -2.32 -9.56
N PRO A 122 -25.99 -2.19 -10.81
CA PRO A 122 -25.24 -2.57 -12.00
C PRO A 122 -23.88 -1.85 -12.01
N ALA A 123 -22.81 -2.61 -12.23
CA ALA A 123 -21.47 -2.06 -12.33
C ALA A 123 -21.43 -0.99 -13.42
N ARG A 124 -21.22 0.27 -13.05
CA ARG A 124 -21.03 1.39 -13.98
C ARG A 124 -19.55 1.75 -14.00
N VAL A 125 -18.95 1.61 -15.15
CA VAL A 125 -17.60 2.15 -15.36
C VAL A 125 -17.74 3.67 -15.54
N SER A 126 -17.18 4.44 -14.63
CA SER A 126 -17.08 5.89 -14.80
C SER A 126 -15.88 6.19 -15.68
N LEU A 127 -16.14 6.63 -16.92
CA LEU A 127 -15.08 7.08 -17.83
C LEU A 127 -14.63 8.53 -17.56
N VAL A 128 -15.22 9.18 -16.55
CA VAL A 128 -14.85 10.54 -16.16
C VAL A 128 -13.76 10.44 -15.09
N PRO A 129 -12.49 10.80 -15.42
CA PRO A 129 -11.41 10.78 -14.45
C PRO A 129 -11.74 11.65 -13.23
N LEU A 130 -11.39 11.17 -12.04
CA LEU A 130 -11.53 11.90 -10.78
C LEU A 130 -12.97 12.13 -10.27
N ARG A 131 -14.04 11.74 -11.01
CA ARG A 131 -15.41 11.91 -10.55
C ARG A 131 -15.64 11.17 -9.22
N ASP A 132 -15.11 9.97 -9.11
CA ASP A 132 -15.29 9.11 -7.94
C ASP A 132 -14.45 9.59 -6.73
N LEU A 133 -13.41 10.39 -6.96
CA LEU A 133 -12.63 11.01 -5.88
C LEU A 133 -13.48 11.94 -5.00
N VAL A 134 -14.48 12.60 -5.56
CA VAL A 134 -15.38 13.51 -4.82
C VAL A 134 -16.39 12.72 -3.98
N THR A 135 -16.77 11.53 -4.43
CA THR A 135 -17.72 10.64 -3.74
C THR A 135 -17.02 9.62 -2.84
N MET A 136 -15.72 9.38 -3.07
CA MET A 136 -14.90 8.46 -2.30
C MET A 136 -14.58 9.07 -0.93
N GLY A 137 -14.93 8.37 0.14
CA GLY A 137 -14.56 8.79 1.49
C GLY A 137 -13.03 8.89 1.67
N THR A 138 -12.60 9.70 2.64
CA THR A 138 -11.17 9.95 2.93
C THR A 138 -10.34 8.65 3.06
N LEU A 139 -10.91 7.60 3.67
CA LEU A 139 -10.24 6.30 3.83
C LEU A 139 -9.98 5.59 2.48
N GLY A 140 -10.89 5.71 1.52
CA GLY A 140 -10.70 5.17 0.19
C GLY A 140 -9.57 5.87 -0.57
N ILE A 141 -9.52 7.20 -0.47
CA ILE A 141 -8.44 8.00 -1.08
C ILE A 141 -7.09 7.63 -0.45
N VAL A 142 -7.01 7.56 0.88
CA VAL A 142 -5.78 7.20 1.60
C VAL A 142 -5.35 5.77 1.26
N GLY A 143 -6.27 4.82 1.18
CA GLY A 143 -5.98 3.43 0.80
C GLY A 143 -5.35 3.33 -0.59
N ASN A 144 -5.95 3.99 -1.58
CA ASN A 144 -5.42 4.02 -2.95
C ASN A 144 -4.04 4.70 -3.01
N LEU A 145 -3.86 5.82 -2.30
CA LEU A 145 -2.57 6.49 -2.20
C LEU A 145 -1.48 5.59 -1.61
N LEU A 146 -1.80 4.81 -0.57
CA LEU A 146 -0.85 3.90 0.08
C LEU A 146 -0.39 2.78 -0.85
N VAL A 147 -1.30 2.20 -1.65
CA VAL A 147 -0.93 1.20 -2.68
C VAL A 147 0.12 1.78 -3.64
N PHE A 148 -0.15 2.96 -4.20
CA PHE A 148 0.72 3.57 -5.18
C PHE A 148 1.99 4.17 -4.56
N ALA A 149 1.94 4.66 -3.31
CA ALA A 149 3.10 5.18 -2.61
C ALA A 149 4.16 4.08 -2.37
N ALA A 150 3.74 2.90 -1.92
CA ALA A 150 4.65 1.77 -1.74
C ALA A 150 5.27 1.35 -3.08
N LEU A 151 4.46 1.18 -4.12
CA LEU A 151 4.93 0.82 -5.45
C LEU A 151 5.86 1.90 -6.02
N GLY A 152 5.45 3.18 -5.95
CA GLY A 152 6.20 4.32 -6.46
C GLY A 152 7.57 4.52 -5.78
N PHE A 153 7.67 4.18 -4.49
CA PHE A 153 8.91 4.29 -3.74
C PHE A 153 9.84 3.09 -3.97
N PHE A 154 9.32 1.87 -3.89
CA PHE A 154 10.16 0.67 -3.92
C PHE A 154 10.48 0.17 -5.33
N ALA A 155 9.60 0.39 -6.33
CA ALA A 155 9.84 -0.09 -7.68
C ALA A 155 11.09 0.54 -8.35
N PRO A 156 11.36 1.85 -8.25
CA PRO A 156 12.61 2.44 -8.75
C PRO A 156 13.86 1.92 -8.04
N MET A 157 13.75 1.57 -6.77
CA MET A 157 14.87 0.98 -6.02
C MET A 157 15.25 -0.40 -6.55
N ARG A 158 14.28 -1.15 -7.09
CA ARG A 158 14.48 -2.49 -7.63
C ARG A 158 14.79 -2.48 -9.12
N PHE A 159 14.10 -1.64 -9.88
CA PHE A 159 14.17 -1.60 -11.35
C PHE A 159 14.63 -0.22 -11.80
N ALA A 160 15.88 -0.11 -12.25
CA ALA A 160 16.45 1.15 -12.74
C ALA A 160 15.65 1.73 -13.91
N ALA A 161 15.01 0.88 -14.72
CA ALA A 161 14.11 1.31 -15.79
C ALA A 161 12.94 2.17 -15.31
N LEU A 162 12.52 2.05 -14.06
CA LEU A 162 11.43 2.81 -13.45
C LEU A 162 11.93 4.06 -12.69
N ALA A 163 13.21 4.38 -12.74
CA ALA A 163 13.80 5.50 -12.00
C ALA A 163 13.50 6.91 -12.60
N SER A 164 12.39 7.05 -13.32
CA SER A 164 11.94 8.35 -13.82
C SER A 164 10.46 8.59 -13.48
N VAL A 165 10.13 9.85 -13.17
CA VAL A 165 8.77 10.25 -12.79
C VAL A 165 7.71 9.81 -13.80
N PRO A 166 7.86 10.05 -15.12
CA PRO A 166 6.83 9.65 -16.08
C PRO A 166 6.62 8.14 -16.13
N ARG A 167 7.67 7.33 -15.95
CA ARG A 167 7.55 5.87 -15.96
C ARG A 167 6.85 5.33 -14.72
N ILE A 168 7.11 5.93 -13.55
CA ILE A 168 6.39 5.59 -12.31
C ILE A 168 4.92 5.99 -12.41
N LEU A 169 4.62 7.16 -12.97
CA LEU A 169 3.23 7.57 -13.20
C LEU A 169 2.52 6.64 -14.19
N ALA A 170 3.20 6.24 -15.28
CA ALA A 170 2.66 5.28 -16.23
C ALA A 170 2.41 3.90 -15.58
N LEU A 171 3.33 3.43 -14.72
CA LEU A 171 3.14 2.20 -13.94
C LEU A 171 1.92 2.32 -13.02
N GLY A 172 1.80 3.42 -12.27
CA GLY A 172 0.66 3.68 -11.39
C GLY A 172 -0.67 3.72 -12.16
N ALA A 173 -0.72 4.42 -13.28
CA ALA A 173 -1.90 4.47 -14.14
C ALA A 173 -2.27 3.08 -14.70
N GLY A 174 -1.29 2.32 -15.17
CA GLY A 174 -1.50 0.94 -15.64
C GLY A 174 -2.03 0.02 -14.55
N CYS A 175 -1.47 0.11 -13.33
CA CYS A 175 -1.97 -0.65 -12.20
C CYS A 175 -3.40 -0.23 -11.80
N SER A 176 -3.73 1.06 -11.84
CA SER A 176 -5.09 1.55 -11.58
C SER A 176 -6.10 0.93 -12.55
N VAL A 177 -5.81 0.97 -13.86
CA VAL A 177 -6.66 0.36 -14.89
C VAL A 177 -6.83 -1.15 -14.66
N LEU A 178 -5.76 -1.85 -14.28
CA LEU A 178 -5.83 -3.29 -13.99
C LEU A 178 -6.71 -3.58 -12.77
N VAL A 179 -6.60 -2.79 -11.69
CA VAL A 179 -7.43 -2.93 -10.50
C VAL A 179 -8.89 -2.69 -10.85
N GLU A 180 -9.22 -1.60 -11.54
CA GLU A 180 -10.59 -1.28 -11.96
C GLU A 180 -11.19 -2.38 -12.85
N THR A 181 -10.40 -2.89 -13.80
CA THR A 181 -10.82 -3.99 -14.69
C THR A 181 -11.10 -5.27 -13.90
N ALA A 182 -10.23 -5.59 -12.94
CA ALA A 182 -10.41 -6.77 -12.07
C ALA A 182 -11.64 -6.64 -11.17
N GLN A 183 -11.89 -5.46 -10.61
CA GLN A 183 -13.10 -5.17 -9.82
C GLN A 183 -14.36 -5.33 -10.67
N TYR A 184 -14.37 -4.77 -11.88
CA TYR A 184 -15.49 -4.90 -12.83
C TYR A 184 -15.75 -6.36 -13.20
N ALA A 185 -14.72 -7.13 -13.54
CA ALA A 185 -14.84 -8.54 -13.89
C ALA A 185 -15.44 -9.37 -12.74
N ARG A 186 -15.04 -9.11 -11.49
CA ARG A 186 -15.59 -9.81 -10.32
C ARG A 186 -17.08 -9.56 -10.11
N VAL A 187 -17.53 -8.30 -10.21
CA VAL A 187 -18.95 -7.93 -10.05
C VAL A 187 -19.79 -8.58 -11.14
N THR A 188 -19.30 -8.61 -12.37
CA THR A 188 -19.99 -9.22 -13.50
C THR A 188 -20.09 -10.75 -13.34
N CYS A 189 -19.06 -11.41 -12.85
CA CYS A 189 -19.07 -12.86 -12.60
C CYS A 189 -20.01 -13.22 -11.45
N ALA A 190 -20.02 -12.46 -10.35
CA ALA A 190 -20.90 -12.71 -9.20
C ALA A 190 -22.37 -12.58 -9.59
N GLY A 191 -22.76 -11.50 -10.27
CA GLY A 191 -24.14 -11.29 -10.73
C GLY A 191 -24.64 -12.35 -11.71
N ARG A 192 -23.74 -12.98 -12.48
CA ARG A 192 -24.10 -14.08 -13.40
C ARG A 192 -24.32 -15.40 -12.66
N ALA A 193 -23.59 -15.62 -11.57
CA ALA A 193 -23.77 -16.82 -10.73
C ALA A 193 -25.12 -16.79 -10.00
N ASP A 194 -25.53 -15.64 -9.46
CA ASP A 194 -26.81 -15.48 -8.76
C ASP A 194 -28.01 -15.68 -9.70
N VAL A 195 -27.95 -15.17 -10.92
CA VAL A 195 -29.01 -15.39 -11.95
C VAL A 195 -29.08 -16.87 -12.36
N GLY A 196 -27.93 -17.57 -12.40
CA GLY A 196 -27.88 -19.01 -12.69
C GLY A 196 -28.55 -19.86 -11.60
N LEU A 197 -28.35 -19.52 -10.33
CA LEU A 197 -28.95 -20.22 -9.19
C LEU A 197 -30.48 -20.01 -9.13
N LEU A 198 -30.95 -18.78 -9.32
CA LEU A 198 -32.39 -18.46 -9.34
C LEU A 198 -33.12 -19.18 -10.47
N ASN A 199 -32.49 -19.36 -11.62
CA ASN A 199 -33.07 -20.11 -12.74
C ASN A 199 -33.04 -21.64 -12.52
N ALA A 200 -32.17 -22.15 -11.64
CA ALA A 200 -32.10 -23.56 -11.30
C ALA A 200 -33.15 -23.98 -10.23
N GLU A 201 -33.48 -23.08 -9.31
CA GLU A 201 -34.50 -23.28 -8.28
C GLU A 201 -35.94 -23.09 -8.80
N GLY A 202 -36.13 -22.47 -9.95
CA GLY A 202 -37.43 -22.20 -10.58
C GLY A 202 -37.90 -23.30 -11.56
N ARG A 203 -37.25 -24.47 -11.62
CA ARG A 203 -37.64 -25.63 -12.40
C ARG A 203 -37.90 -26.81 -11.47
#